data_efd273f290366b24c2917549debb3671
#
_entry.id   efd273f290366b24c2917549debb3671
#
_cell.length_a   1.000
_cell.length_b   1.000
_cell.length_c   1.000
_cell.angle_alpha   90.00
_cell.angle_beta   90.00
_cell.angle_gamma   90.00
#
_symmetry.space_group_name_H-M   'P 1'
#
loop_
_entity.id
_entity.type
_entity.pdbx_description
1 polymer ?
#
loop_
_entity_poly.entity_id
_entity_poly.type
_entity_poly.pdbx_seq_one_letter_code
_entity_poly.pdbx_strand_id
1 'polypeptide(L)'
;MMYKSSFIDLVNYAVLNSTEYYKNPEKTNCPNPFFVGFGNPNAKILVFGKEKAFDKENLKQLEYESIKNPHEWNSYIQNNILINKNKFYDSKNYVNVFFPYLNKNKSGHTWSKYYNLLNNVFTSIPDNENEFFNYAFFTEVNYIPSKYSSIKTFKNNERIEMLSHEFFKSFAVIILACGSYLRKEQIENIFNVNYCESIYKKRENIHIYKNSKQILINTRQLSMDVSNDLLIKVSELTKKNLK
;
A
#
# COMPACT_ATOMS: atom_id res chain seq x y z
N MET A 1 -1.67 6.92 -19.58
CA MET A 1 -0.25 6.82 -19.18
C MET A 1 0.08 5.34 -19.05
N MET A 2 1.12 4.85 -19.74
CA MET A 2 1.54 3.46 -19.66
C MET A 2 2.13 3.13 -18.28
N TYR A 3 2.06 1.87 -17.89
CA TYR A 3 2.67 1.39 -16.64
C TYR A 3 4.21 1.43 -16.74
N LYS A 4 4.88 1.70 -15.61
CA LYS A 4 6.34 1.59 -15.52
C LYS A 4 6.77 0.13 -15.75
N SER A 5 7.92 -0.09 -16.39
CA SER A 5 8.47 -1.45 -16.60
C SER A 5 8.62 -2.21 -15.29
N SER A 6 9.18 -1.57 -14.26
CA SER A 6 9.33 -2.18 -12.92
C SER A 6 8.00 -2.63 -12.28
N PHE A 7 6.89 -1.97 -12.62
CA PHE A 7 5.56 -2.40 -12.16
C PHE A 7 5.09 -3.63 -12.93
N ILE A 8 5.29 -3.65 -14.25
CA ILE A 8 4.98 -4.80 -15.09
C ILE A 8 5.77 -6.02 -14.61
N ASP A 9 7.07 -5.85 -14.33
CA ASP A 9 7.93 -6.91 -13.81
C ASP A 9 7.45 -7.43 -12.45
N LEU A 10 7.05 -6.53 -11.54
CA LEU A 10 6.46 -6.92 -10.24
C LEU A 10 5.19 -7.74 -10.43
N VAL A 11 4.28 -7.31 -11.31
CA VAL A 11 3.01 -8.02 -11.56
C VAL A 11 3.28 -9.39 -12.16
N ASN A 12 4.20 -9.51 -13.12
CA ASN A 12 4.61 -10.80 -13.70
C ASN A 12 5.18 -11.73 -12.62
N TYR A 13 6.07 -11.23 -11.77
CA TYR A 13 6.61 -11.96 -10.64
C TYR A 13 5.49 -12.44 -9.70
N ALA A 14 4.57 -11.54 -9.34
CA ALA A 14 3.47 -11.86 -8.44
C ALA A 14 2.50 -12.90 -9.04
N VAL A 15 2.16 -12.81 -10.32
CA VAL A 15 1.31 -13.78 -11.02
C VAL A 15 1.97 -15.16 -11.06
N LEU A 16 3.25 -15.22 -11.41
CA LEU A 16 4.00 -16.48 -11.49
C LEU A 16 3.99 -17.22 -10.14
N ASN A 17 4.28 -16.50 -9.06
CA ASN A 17 4.40 -17.08 -7.73
C ASN A 17 3.04 -17.28 -7.03
N SER A 18 1.98 -16.61 -7.48
CA SER A 18 0.63 -16.79 -6.91
C SER A 18 -0.20 -17.88 -7.61
N THR A 19 0.33 -18.53 -8.64
CA THR A 19 -0.39 -19.54 -9.43
C THR A 19 -0.94 -20.69 -8.58
N GLU A 20 -0.18 -21.15 -7.58
CA GLU A 20 -0.63 -22.21 -6.67
C GLU A 20 -1.79 -21.76 -5.76
N TYR A 21 -1.77 -20.51 -5.29
CA TYR A 21 -2.86 -19.93 -4.48
C TYR A 21 -4.15 -19.83 -5.30
N TYR A 22 -4.01 -19.59 -6.59
CA TYR A 22 -5.14 -19.43 -7.50
C TYR A 22 -5.73 -20.76 -7.99
N LYS A 23 -4.89 -21.77 -8.25
CA LYS A 23 -5.32 -23.05 -8.84
C LYS A 23 -5.68 -24.12 -7.82
N ASN A 24 -5.19 -24.05 -6.61
CA ASN A 24 -5.43 -25.06 -5.58
C ASN A 24 -6.68 -24.68 -4.76
N PRO A 25 -7.79 -25.45 -4.82
CA PRO A 25 -9.01 -25.14 -4.08
C PRO A 25 -8.82 -24.99 -2.55
N GLU A 26 -7.88 -25.76 -1.99
CA GLU A 26 -7.56 -25.67 -0.56
C GLU A 26 -6.82 -24.37 -0.21
N LYS A 27 -6.10 -23.81 -1.17
CA LYS A 27 -5.36 -22.55 -1.04
C LYS A 27 -6.15 -21.33 -1.53
N THR A 28 -7.27 -21.51 -2.26
CA THR A 28 -8.07 -20.39 -2.77
C THR A 28 -8.67 -19.52 -1.68
N ASN A 29 -8.78 -20.05 -0.47
CA ASN A 29 -9.24 -19.34 0.71
C ASN A 29 -8.08 -18.85 1.60
N CYS A 30 -6.84 -18.97 1.14
CA CYS A 30 -5.66 -18.48 1.86
C CYS A 30 -5.25 -17.10 1.34
N PRO A 31 -4.88 -16.17 2.23
CA PRO A 31 -4.32 -14.88 1.83
C PRO A 31 -3.08 -15.07 0.97
N ASN A 32 -2.96 -14.26 -0.09
CA ASN A 32 -1.86 -14.35 -1.04
C ASN A 32 -0.67 -13.46 -0.62
N PRO A 33 0.51 -14.01 -0.32
CA PRO A 33 1.69 -13.22 0.03
C PRO A 33 2.20 -12.35 -1.12
N PHE A 34 1.84 -12.68 -2.37
CA PHE A 34 2.20 -11.94 -3.57
C PHE A 34 1.17 -10.87 -3.96
N PHE A 35 0.27 -10.50 -3.05
CA PHE A 35 -0.61 -9.37 -3.21
C PHE A 35 0.19 -8.09 -3.55
N VAL A 36 -0.17 -7.43 -4.67
CA VAL A 36 0.58 -6.28 -5.21
C VAL A 36 0.20 -4.98 -4.50
N GLY A 37 -1.06 -4.61 -4.53
CA GLY A 37 -1.54 -3.35 -3.94
C GLY A 37 -2.64 -2.69 -4.74
N PHE A 38 -2.88 -1.40 -4.46
CA PHE A 38 -3.95 -0.58 -5.02
C PHE A 38 -3.47 0.82 -5.37
N GLY A 39 -4.24 1.53 -6.18
CA GLY A 39 -3.97 2.92 -6.53
C GLY A 39 -3.04 3.07 -7.73
N ASN A 40 -2.44 4.24 -7.85
CA ASN A 40 -1.65 4.60 -9.03
C ASN A 40 -0.19 4.12 -8.94
N PRO A 41 0.23 3.09 -9.70
CA PRO A 41 1.60 2.60 -9.68
C PRO A 41 2.62 3.59 -10.27
N ASN A 42 2.15 4.63 -10.96
CA ASN A 42 3.01 5.70 -11.49
C ASN A 42 3.11 6.92 -10.55
N ALA A 43 2.45 6.88 -9.39
CA ALA A 43 2.57 7.95 -8.41
C ALA A 43 4.00 8.10 -7.87
N LYS A 44 4.27 9.24 -7.23
CA LYS A 44 5.55 9.48 -6.54
C LYS A 44 5.55 9.01 -5.07
N ILE A 45 4.37 8.68 -4.53
CA ILE A 45 4.19 8.28 -3.13
C ILE A 45 3.75 6.82 -3.06
N LEU A 46 4.39 6.07 -2.17
CA LEU A 46 4.02 4.73 -1.77
C LEU A 46 3.63 4.73 -0.30
N VAL A 47 2.50 4.12 0.04
CA VAL A 47 2.03 3.97 1.42
C VAL A 47 1.90 2.49 1.75
N PHE A 48 2.57 2.08 2.82
CA PHE A 48 2.43 0.75 3.41
C PHE A 48 1.56 0.81 4.66
N GLY A 49 0.49 0.04 4.70
CA GLY A 49 -0.23 -0.28 5.92
C GLY A 49 0.35 -1.52 6.62
N LYS A 50 -0.27 -1.91 7.73
CA LYS A 50 0.09 -3.15 8.44
C LYS A 50 -0.44 -4.38 7.74
N GLU A 51 -1.75 -4.56 7.83
CA GLU A 51 -2.57 -5.58 7.18
C GLU A 51 -3.97 -5.02 6.90
N LYS A 52 -4.69 -5.69 6.02
CA LYS A 52 -6.08 -5.37 5.71
C LYS A 52 -6.98 -5.63 6.91
N ALA A 53 -7.86 -4.68 7.21
CA ALA A 53 -8.79 -4.76 8.32
C ALA A 53 -10.11 -5.43 7.92
N PHE A 54 -10.07 -6.68 7.48
CA PHE A 54 -11.27 -7.47 7.26
C PHE A 54 -11.15 -8.86 7.88
N ASP A 55 -12.29 -9.51 8.10
CA ASP A 55 -12.31 -10.87 8.59
C ASP A 55 -11.80 -11.80 7.49
N LYS A 56 -10.83 -12.68 7.81
CA LYS A 56 -10.31 -13.70 6.90
C LYS A 56 -11.41 -14.64 6.37
N GLU A 57 -12.54 -14.75 7.08
CA GLU A 57 -13.69 -15.53 6.68
C GLU A 57 -14.60 -14.79 5.69
N ASN A 58 -14.36 -13.50 5.43
CA ASN A 58 -14.99 -12.79 4.34
C ASN A 58 -14.36 -13.20 3.01
N LEU A 59 -14.74 -14.40 2.54
CA LEU A 59 -14.16 -15.05 1.36
C LEU A 59 -14.22 -14.17 0.12
N LYS A 60 -15.28 -13.38 -0.03
CA LYS A 60 -15.44 -12.48 -1.17
C LYS A 60 -14.39 -11.38 -1.18
N GLN A 61 -14.17 -10.75 -0.04
CA GLN A 61 -13.14 -9.71 0.06
C GLN A 61 -11.74 -10.30 -0.02
N LEU A 62 -11.51 -11.46 0.58
CA LEU A 62 -10.26 -12.20 0.47
C LEU A 62 -9.92 -12.54 -0.99
N GLU A 63 -10.89 -13.08 -1.72
CA GLU A 63 -10.74 -13.42 -3.13
C GLU A 63 -10.31 -12.20 -3.95
N TYR A 64 -11.01 -11.10 -3.84
CA TYR A 64 -10.81 -9.92 -4.69
C TYR A 64 -9.62 -9.07 -4.28
N GLU A 65 -9.45 -8.83 -2.99
CA GLU A 65 -8.41 -7.92 -2.51
C GLU A 65 -7.06 -8.60 -2.26
N SER A 66 -7.01 -9.93 -2.24
CA SER A 66 -5.78 -10.67 -1.97
C SER A 66 -5.48 -11.66 -3.09
N ILE A 67 -6.31 -12.69 -3.26
CA ILE A 67 -6.00 -13.83 -4.14
C ILE A 67 -5.93 -13.39 -5.60
N LYS A 68 -6.93 -12.68 -6.08
CA LYS A 68 -7.03 -12.25 -7.49
C LYS A 68 -6.23 -10.98 -7.83
N ASN A 69 -5.80 -10.21 -6.85
CA ASN A 69 -5.18 -8.90 -7.07
C ASN A 69 -4.02 -8.90 -8.09
N PRO A 70 -3.03 -9.83 -8.07
CA PRO A 70 -1.99 -9.88 -9.09
C PRO A 70 -2.54 -10.16 -10.50
N HIS A 71 -3.51 -11.06 -10.61
CA HIS A 71 -4.11 -11.45 -11.90
C HIS A 71 -4.95 -10.33 -12.49
N GLU A 72 -5.68 -9.58 -11.66
CA GLU A 72 -6.42 -8.39 -12.08
C GLU A 72 -5.47 -7.31 -12.60
N TRP A 73 -4.37 -7.03 -11.90
CA TRP A 73 -3.34 -6.12 -12.40
C TRP A 73 -2.77 -6.57 -13.74
N ASN A 74 -2.48 -7.87 -13.88
CA ASN A 74 -2.00 -8.43 -15.14
C ASN A 74 -3.03 -8.24 -16.28
N SER A 75 -4.31 -8.49 -16.01
CA SER A 75 -5.38 -8.24 -16.97
C SER A 75 -5.45 -6.78 -17.41
N TYR A 76 -5.32 -5.83 -16.48
CA TYR A 76 -5.28 -4.40 -16.79
C TYR A 76 -4.09 -4.02 -17.67
N ILE A 77 -2.91 -4.59 -17.39
CA ILE A 77 -1.70 -4.36 -18.20
C ILE A 77 -1.87 -4.94 -19.61
N GLN A 78 -2.31 -6.19 -19.73
CA GLN A 78 -2.47 -6.87 -21.01
C GLN A 78 -3.53 -6.22 -21.92
N ASN A 79 -4.60 -5.73 -21.33
CA ASN A 79 -5.66 -5.04 -22.05
C ASN A 79 -5.39 -3.53 -22.27
N ASN A 80 -4.17 -3.06 -21.95
CA ASN A 80 -3.77 -1.66 -22.04
C ASN A 80 -4.76 -0.70 -21.36
N ILE A 81 -5.36 -1.14 -20.26
CA ILE A 81 -6.25 -0.30 -19.47
C ILE A 81 -5.40 0.75 -18.76
N LEU A 82 -5.46 1.96 -19.28
CA LEU A 82 -4.66 3.07 -18.76
C LEU A 82 -5.21 3.56 -17.41
N ILE A 83 -4.30 4.05 -16.58
CA ILE A 83 -4.66 4.78 -15.35
C ILE A 83 -5.34 6.07 -15.76
N ASN A 84 -6.67 6.06 -15.83
CA ASN A 84 -7.48 7.21 -16.20
C ASN A 84 -8.55 7.44 -15.14
N LYS A 85 -8.60 8.67 -14.64
CA LYS A 85 -9.46 9.12 -13.54
C LYS A 85 -10.94 8.77 -13.67
N ASN A 86 -11.47 8.58 -14.89
CA ASN A 86 -12.90 8.52 -15.14
C ASN A 86 -13.45 7.15 -15.55
N LYS A 87 -12.61 6.13 -15.78
CA LYS A 87 -13.05 4.85 -16.36
C LYS A 87 -13.09 3.66 -15.39
N PHE A 88 -12.60 3.81 -14.20
CA PHE A 88 -12.40 2.68 -13.29
C PHE A 88 -13.50 2.51 -12.24
N TYR A 89 -14.48 3.37 -12.20
CA TYR A 89 -15.62 3.23 -11.32
C TYR A 89 -16.74 2.48 -12.05
N ASP A 90 -16.67 1.16 -12.02
CA ASP A 90 -17.83 0.32 -12.32
C ASP A 90 -18.46 -0.13 -11.01
N SER A 91 -19.60 0.45 -10.66
CA SER A 91 -20.35 0.13 -9.44
C SER A 91 -20.89 -1.32 -9.40
N LYS A 92 -20.76 -2.06 -10.50
CA LYS A 92 -21.22 -3.45 -10.61
C LYS A 92 -20.12 -4.48 -10.38
N ASN A 93 -18.85 -4.09 -10.53
CA ASN A 93 -17.71 -4.97 -10.32
C ASN A 93 -17.02 -4.67 -9.00
N TYR A 94 -17.00 -5.64 -8.08
CA TYR A 94 -16.31 -5.55 -6.79
C TYR A 94 -14.79 -5.52 -6.92
N VAL A 95 -14.26 -5.81 -8.10
CA VAL A 95 -12.81 -5.89 -8.34
C VAL A 95 -12.35 -4.66 -9.07
N ASN A 96 -11.69 -3.79 -8.35
CA ASN A 96 -10.99 -2.69 -8.96
C ASN A 96 -9.64 -2.52 -8.27
N VAL A 97 -8.56 -2.88 -8.97
CA VAL A 97 -7.20 -2.78 -8.43
C VAL A 97 -6.76 -1.35 -8.13
N PHE A 98 -7.50 -0.35 -8.64
CA PHE A 98 -7.24 1.05 -8.32
C PHE A 98 -7.91 1.47 -7.01
N PHE A 99 -9.02 0.83 -6.65
CA PHE A 99 -9.88 1.22 -5.54
C PHE A 99 -10.28 -0.02 -4.72
N PRO A 100 -9.57 -0.37 -3.66
CA PRO A 100 -9.87 -1.57 -2.88
C PRO A 100 -11.23 -1.51 -2.20
N TYR A 101 -11.86 -0.35 -2.19
CA TYR A 101 -13.02 -0.08 -1.36
C TYR A 101 -14.20 0.41 -2.17
N LEU A 102 -15.03 -0.53 -2.65
CA LEU A 102 -16.30 -0.23 -3.32
C LEU A 102 -17.50 -0.27 -2.37
N ASN A 103 -17.30 -0.35 -1.06
CA ASN A 103 -18.41 -0.40 -0.13
C ASN A 103 -18.96 1.01 0.11
N LYS A 104 -20.16 1.26 -0.38
CA LYS A 104 -20.89 2.53 -0.39
C LYS A 104 -21.05 3.22 0.98
N ASN A 105 -20.63 2.58 2.06
CA ASN A 105 -21.05 2.98 3.40
C ASN A 105 -19.94 3.41 4.36
N LYS A 106 -18.80 3.83 3.94
CA LYS A 106 -17.73 4.50 4.71
C LYS A 106 -16.36 3.90 4.43
N SER A 107 -15.48 4.71 3.91
CA SER A 107 -14.05 4.55 4.04
C SER A 107 -13.72 4.24 5.51
N GLY A 108 -13.11 3.10 5.79
CA GLY A 108 -12.65 2.78 7.14
C GLY A 108 -11.70 3.88 7.65
N HIS A 109 -11.57 4.02 8.97
CA HIS A 109 -10.78 5.08 9.59
C HIS A 109 -9.35 5.23 9.03
N THR A 110 -8.74 4.13 8.56
CA THR A 110 -7.43 4.15 7.92
C THR A 110 -7.44 4.91 6.59
N TRP A 111 -8.44 4.67 5.74
CA TRP A 111 -8.56 5.32 4.45
C TRP A 111 -8.82 6.83 4.58
N SER A 112 -9.66 7.24 5.55
CA SER A 112 -9.86 8.67 5.83
C SER A 112 -8.57 9.35 6.31
N LYS A 113 -7.71 8.65 7.06
CA LYS A 113 -6.41 9.18 7.47
C LYS A 113 -5.44 9.28 6.29
N TYR A 114 -5.44 8.33 5.38
CA TYR A 114 -4.65 8.41 4.14
C TYR A 114 -5.13 9.54 3.23
N TYR A 115 -6.46 9.70 3.08
CA TYR A 115 -7.02 10.85 2.38
C TYR A 115 -6.54 12.18 2.99
N ASN A 116 -6.71 12.37 4.30
CA ASN A 116 -6.30 13.60 4.99
C ASN A 116 -4.80 13.87 4.83
N LEU A 117 -3.96 12.84 4.95
CA LEU A 117 -2.51 12.95 4.74
C LEU A 117 -2.21 13.45 3.31
N LEU A 118 -2.77 12.81 2.31
CA LEU A 118 -2.53 13.19 0.91
C LEU A 118 -3.14 14.55 0.56
N ASN A 119 -4.31 14.89 1.11
CA ASN A 119 -4.93 16.20 0.93
C ASN A 119 -4.07 17.33 1.53
N ASN A 120 -3.40 17.07 2.65
CA ASN A 120 -2.42 18.02 3.20
C ASN A 120 -1.17 18.18 2.30
N VAL A 121 -0.79 17.13 1.57
CA VAL A 121 0.34 17.18 0.64
C VAL A 121 -0.01 17.95 -0.63
N PHE A 122 -1.16 17.65 -1.25
CA PHE A 122 -1.53 18.14 -2.58
C PHE A 122 -2.51 19.32 -2.57
N THR A 123 -3.05 19.72 -1.42
CA THR A 123 -3.90 20.92 -1.17
C THR A 123 -5.20 21.03 -1.97
N SER A 124 -5.53 20.07 -2.83
CA SER A 124 -6.73 20.13 -3.70
C SER A 124 -7.13 18.76 -4.25
N ILE A 125 -7.06 17.71 -3.42
CA ILE A 125 -7.65 16.44 -3.84
C ILE A 125 -9.17 16.63 -3.79
N PRO A 126 -9.91 16.37 -4.89
CA PRO A 126 -11.36 16.43 -4.87
C PRO A 126 -11.91 15.58 -3.73
N ASP A 127 -12.95 16.10 -3.06
CA ASP A 127 -13.64 15.40 -1.98
C ASP A 127 -14.54 14.28 -2.56
N ASN A 128 -13.89 13.41 -3.32
CA ASN A 128 -14.47 12.20 -3.89
C ASN A 128 -13.69 11.04 -3.28
N GLU A 129 -14.39 10.14 -2.63
CA GLU A 129 -13.85 9.05 -1.80
C GLU A 129 -12.71 8.22 -2.43
N ASN A 130 -12.58 8.25 -3.77
CA ASN A 130 -11.60 7.45 -4.49
C ASN A 130 -10.50 8.25 -5.19
N GLU A 131 -10.61 9.57 -5.28
CA GLU A 131 -9.65 10.39 -6.03
C GLU A 131 -8.24 10.35 -5.46
N PHE A 132 -8.09 10.18 -4.15
CA PHE A 132 -6.79 10.13 -3.52
C PHE A 132 -5.91 8.93 -3.95
N PHE A 133 -6.52 7.85 -4.45
CA PHE A 133 -5.79 6.71 -5.01
C PHE A 133 -5.00 7.06 -6.28
N ASN A 134 -5.34 8.15 -6.96
CA ASN A 134 -4.56 8.64 -8.10
C ASN A 134 -3.20 9.24 -7.67
N TYR A 135 -3.05 9.63 -6.42
CA TYR A 135 -1.89 10.36 -5.90
C TYR A 135 -0.87 9.48 -5.20
N ALA A 136 -1.23 8.25 -4.88
CA ALA A 136 -0.36 7.30 -4.23
C ALA A 136 -0.64 5.86 -4.67
N PHE A 137 0.35 4.99 -4.44
CA PHE A 137 0.17 3.55 -4.48
C PHE A 137 0.13 3.01 -3.04
N PHE A 138 -0.73 2.03 -2.78
CA PHE A 138 -0.96 1.49 -1.45
C PHE A 138 -0.74 -0.02 -1.44
N THR A 139 -0.07 -0.51 -0.43
CA THR A 139 0.08 -1.95 -0.16
C THR A 139 0.21 -2.19 1.34
N GLU A 140 0.30 -3.45 1.74
CA GLU A 140 0.40 -3.85 3.15
C GLU A 140 1.67 -4.64 3.39
N VAL A 141 2.26 -4.49 4.57
CA VAL A 141 3.42 -5.30 4.98
C VAL A 141 2.98 -6.74 5.18
N ASN A 142 1.92 -6.96 5.98
CA ASN A 142 1.37 -8.28 6.20
C ASN A 142 0.24 -8.55 5.20
N TYR A 143 0.30 -9.70 4.54
CA TYR A 143 -0.70 -10.12 3.57
C TYR A 143 -1.93 -10.82 4.20
N ILE A 144 -1.79 -11.27 5.47
CA ILE A 144 -2.87 -11.93 6.19
C ILE A 144 -3.79 -10.86 6.77
N PRO A 145 -5.07 -10.81 6.35
CA PRO A 145 -6.00 -9.84 6.91
C PRO A 145 -6.28 -10.12 8.38
N SER A 146 -6.53 -9.09 9.16
CA SER A 146 -6.87 -9.22 10.56
C SER A 146 -7.84 -8.14 11.00
N LYS A 147 -8.89 -8.52 11.73
CA LYS A 147 -9.80 -7.57 12.35
C LYS A 147 -9.10 -6.74 13.43
N TYR A 148 -8.17 -7.36 14.15
CA TYR A 148 -7.33 -6.72 15.18
C TYR A 148 -5.89 -7.18 15.01
N SER A 149 -5.00 -6.22 14.88
CA SER A 149 -3.57 -6.49 14.73
C SER A 149 -2.99 -7.09 16.01
N SER A 150 -2.55 -8.34 15.95
CA SER A 150 -1.89 -9.04 17.06
C SER A 150 -0.38 -9.24 16.86
N ILE A 151 0.11 -9.00 15.64
CA ILE A 151 1.52 -9.22 15.28
C ILE A 151 2.37 -8.04 15.75
N LYS A 152 3.47 -8.36 16.46
CA LYS A 152 4.44 -7.35 16.90
C LYS A 152 5.56 -7.11 15.89
N THR A 153 5.98 -8.17 15.17
CA THR A 153 7.04 -8.11 14.16
C THR A 153 6.69 -9.06 13.03
N PHE A 154 6.77 -8.57 11.81
CA PHE A 154 6.48 -9.36 10.62
C PHE A 154 7.71 -10.17 10.17
N LYS A 155 7.52 -11.45 9.81
CA LYS A 155 8.62 -12.41 9.53
C LYS A 155 8.39 -13.31 8.30
N ASN A 156 7.40 -13.06 7.46
CA ASN A 156 7.18 -13.92 6.28
C ASN A 156 8.21 -13.61 5.19
N ASN A 157 9.01 -14.60 4.80
CA ASN A 157 10.11 -14.43 3.85
C ASN A 157 9.63 -14.13 2.44
N GLU A 158 8.60 -14.85 1.94
CA GLU A 158 8.04 -14.63 0.59
C GLU A 158 7.54 -13.20 0.43
N ARG A 159 6.83 -12.70 1.45
CA ARG A 159 6.33 -11.33 1.44
C ARG A 159 7.46 -10.31 1.52
N ILE A 160 8.48 -10.55 2.34
CA ILE A 160 9.66 -9.66 2.45
C ILE A 160 10.41 -9.63 1.11
N GLU A 161 10.58 -10.77 0.45
CA GLU A 161 11.20 -10.86 -0.87
C GLU A 161 10.43 -10.05 -1.90
N MET A 162 9.10 -10.22 -1.96
CA MET A 162 8.24 -9.42 -2.82
C MET A 162 8.37 -7.92 -2.54
N LEU A 163 8.35 -7.50 -1.26
CA LEU A 163 8.50 -6.10 -0.88
C LEU A 163 9.89 -5.53 -1.20
N SER A 164 10.89 -6.38 -1.41
CA SER A 164 12.24 -6.00 -1.84
C SER A 164 12.37 -5.75 -3.34
N HIS A 165 11.28 -5.96 -4.11
CA HIS A 165 11.29 -5.73 -5.56
C HIS A 165 11.55 -4.26 -5.92
N GLU A 166 12.27 -4.02 -7.03
CA GLU A 166 12.70 -2.68 -7.48
C GLU A 166 11.54 -1.69 -7.67
N PHE A 167 10.34 -2.18 -8.00
CA PHE A 167 9.16 -1.32 -8.07
C PHE A 167 8.92 -0.55 -6.76
N PHE A 168 8.95 -1.23 -5.61
CA PHE A 168 8.71 -0.59 -4.31
C PHE A 168 9.83 0.39 -3.91
N LYS A 169 11.02 0.25 -4.50
CA LYS A 169 12.15 1.16 -4.31
C LYS A 169 12.13 2.36 -5.29
N SER A 170 11.21 2.38 -6.25
CA SER A 170 11.17 3.42 -7.31
C SER A 170 10.43 4.70 -6.92
N PHE A 171 9.81 4.75 -5.74
CA PHE A 171 9.03 5.88 -5.28
C PHE A 171 9.91 6.95 -4.64
N ALA A 172 9.61 8.23 -4.91
CA ALA A 172 10.33 9.34 -4.29
C ALA A 172 10.09 9.43 -2.78
N VAL A 173 8.87 9.10 -2.34
CA VAL A 173 8.48 9.08 -0.93
C VAL A 173 7.83 7.75 -0.60
N ILE A 174 8.34 7.09 0.44
CA ILE A 174 7.74 5.88 1.01
C ILE A 174 7.27 6.17 2.42
N ILE A 175 6.01 5.90 2.71
CA ILE A 175 5.41 6.04 4.03
C ILE A 175 5.12 4.65 4.57
N LEU A 176 5.88 4.20 5.57
CA LEU A 176 5.63 2.96 6.30
C LEU A 176 4.71 3.26 7.49
N ALA A 177 3.40 3.16 7.30
CA ALA A 177 2.40 3.29 8.34
C ALA A 177 2.15 1.94 9.04
N CYS A 178 3.23 1.24 9.39
CA CYS A 178 3.17 -0.12 9.92
C CYS A 178 3.79 -0.27 11.32
N GLY A 179 4.24 0.82 11.96
CA GLY A 179 4.82 0.81 13.29
C GLY A 179 6.11 -0.01 13.34
N SER A 180 6.15 -0.98 14.26
CA SER A 180 7.31 -1.85 14.50
C SER A 180 7.28 -3.17 13.72
N TYR A 181 6.42 -3.31 12.69
CA TYR A 181 6.35 -4.54 11.88
C TYR A 181 7.68 -4.87 11.21
N LEU A 182 8.35 -3.88 10.69
CA LEU A 182 9.70 -4.01 10.14
C LEU A 182 10.71 -3.40 11.13
N ARG A 183 11.78 -4.14 11.41
CA ARG A 183 12.92 -3.65 12.19
C ARG A 183 13.75 -2.71 11.34
N LYS A 184 14.59 -1.90 11.99
CA LYS A 184 15.48 -0.95 11.31
C LYS A 184 16.30 -1.62 10.19
N GLU A 185 16.96 -2.73 10.49
CA GLU A 185 17.81 -3.45 9.55
C GLU A 185 16.99 -4.03 8.37
N GLN A 186 15.74 -4.45 8.60
CA GLN A 186 14.85 -4.91 7.55
C GLN A 186 14.45 -3.76 6.64
N ILE A 187 14.14 -2.57 7.19
CA ILE A 187 13.80 -1.38 6.41
C ILE A 187 14.98 -0.97 5.53
N GLU A 188 16.19 -0.90 6.11
CA GLU A 188 17.39 -0.54 5.39
C GLU A 188 17.68 -1.51 4.24
N ASN A 189 17.54 -2.81 4.47
CA ASN A 189 17.80 -3.84 3.47
C ASN A 189 16.71 -3.89 2.38
N ILE A 190 15.42 -3.86 2.76
CA ILE A 190 14.29 -3.96 1.81
C ILE A 190 14.30 -2.78 0.86
N PHE A 191 14.50 -1.56 1.37
CA PHE A 191 14.35 -0.33 0.58
C PHE A 191 15.68 0.31 0.15
N ASN A 192 16.81 -0.27 0.53
CA ASN A 192 18.14 0.27 0.25
C ASN A 192 18.28 1.74 0.70
N VAL A 193 17.95 2.01 1.94
CA VAL A 193 17.98 3.32 2.59
C VAL A 193 18.78 3.25 3.88
N ASN A 194 19.30 4.38 4.34
CA ASN A 194 20.00 4.47 5.62
C ASN A 194 19.16 5.28 6.61
N TYR A 195 19.15 4.83 7.87
CA TYR A 195 18.55 5.60 8.95
C TYR A 195 19.24 6.96 9.10
N CYS A 196 18.44 8.02 9.26
CA CYS A 196 18.93 9.39 9.43
C CYS A 196 18.64 9.94 10.82
N GLU A 197 17.36 9.97 11.19
CA GLU A 197 16.92 10.62 12.42
C GLU A 197 15.56 10.10 12.89
N SER A 198 15.22 10.42 14.13
CA SER A 198 13.89 10.23 14.69
C SER A 198 13.33 11.52 15.24
N ILE A 199 12.04 11.75 14.98
CA ILE A 199 11.26 12.84 15.56
C ILE A 199 10.31 12.21 16.59
N TYR A 200 10.50 12.56 17.86
CA TYR A 200 9.68 12.06 18.96
C TYR A 200 8.66 13.10 19.39
N LYS A 201 7.40 12.71 19.46
CA LYS A 201 6.33 13.54 19.98
C LYS A 201 5.37 12.70 20.81
N LYS A 202 5.55 12.69 22.13
CA LYS A 202 4.76 11.87 23.07
C LYS A 202 4.85 10.37 22.71
N ARG A 203 3.71 9.78 22.28
CA ARG A 203 3.58 8.37 21.88
C ARG A 203 3.71 8.14 20.39
N GLU A 204 3.97 9.18 19.61
CA GLU A 204 4.01 9.17 18.15
C GLU A 204 5.43 9.46 17.68
N ASN A 205 6.05 8.45 17.08
CA ASN A 205 7.42 8.54 16.58
C ASN A 205 7.41 8.50 15.07
N ILE A 206 8.30 9.29 14.49
CA ILE A 206 8.61 9.26 13.06
C ILE A 206 10.09 8.92 12.94
N HIS A 207 10.41 7.85 12.23
CA HIS A 207 11.78 7.48 11.90
C HIS A 207 12.03 7.77 10.43
N ILE A 208 13.07 8.49 10.11
CA ILE A 208 13.40 8.95 8.77
C ILE A 208 14.61 8.18 8.26
N TYR A 209 14.46 7.63 7.07
CA TYR A 209 15.52 6.96 6.32
C TYR A 209 15.65 7.62 4.95
N LYS A 210 16.84 7.61 4.38
CA LYS A 210 17.10 8.23 3.07
C LYS A 210 18.17 7.48 2.29
N ASN A 211 18.10 7.69 0.98
CA ASN A 211 19.23 7.52 0.06
C ASN A 211 19.26 8.72 -0.90
N SER A 212 20.07 8.64 -1.95
CA SER A 212 20.19 9.73 -2.94
C SER A 212 18.93 10.01 -3.75
N LYS A 213 17.96 9.10 -3.76
CA LYS A 213 16.78 9.16 -4.66
C LYS A 213 15.45 9.27 -3.91
N GLN A 214 15.40 8.84 -2.66
CA GLN A 214 14.14 8.71 -1.93
C GLN A 214 14.25 9.03 -0.44
N ILE A 215 13.12 9.38 0.15
CA ILE A 215 12.92 9.42 1.59
C ILE A 215 11.92 8.32 2.00
N LEU A 216 12.20 7.65 3.11
CA LEU A 216 11.28 6.73 3.74
C LEU A 216 10.94 7.24 5.14
N ILE A 217 9.65 7.33 5.42
CA ILE A 217 9.07 7.84 6.67
C ILE A 217 8.38 6.67 7.36
N ASN A 218 8.98 6.11 8.40
CA ASN A 218 8.37 5.05 9.19
C ASN A 218 7.65 5.64 10.41
N THR A 219 6.37 5.33 10.56
CA THR A 219 5.52 5.79 11.65
C THR A 219 4.54 4.71 12.09
N ARG A 220 3.82 4.96 13.19
CA ARG A 220 2.74 4.06 13.63
C ARG A 220 1.67 3.93 12.56
N GLN A 221 0.85 2.87 12.66
CA GLN A 221 -0.32 2.70 11.79
C GLN A 221 -1.21 3.95 11.84
N LEU A 222 -1.54 4.47 10.66
CA LEU A 222 -2.45 5.61 10.50
C LEU A 222 -3.90 5.11 10.61
N SER A 223 -4.41 5.08 11.83
CA SER A 223 -5.75 4.62 12.20
C SER A 223 -6.43 5.65 13.12
N MET A 224 -7.54 5.27 13.77
CA MET A 224 -8.38 6.15 14.59
C MET A 224 -7.60 7.04 15.60
N ASP A 225 -6.62 6.44 16.28
CA ASP A 225 -5.92 7.08 17.42
C ASP A 225 -4.76 7.99 16.99
N VAL A 226 -4.61 8.24 15.70
CA VAL A 226 -3.53 9.10 15.18
C VAL A 226 -3.91 10.56 15.31
N SER A 227 -3.02 11.36 15.91
CA SER A 227 -3.22 12.80 16.04
C SER A 227 -3.13 13.51 14.69
N ASN A 228 -3.83 14.63 14.56
CA ASN A 228 -3.70 15.48 13.38
C ASN A 228 -2.28 16.04 13.24
N ASP A 229 -1.60 16.29 14.36
CA ASP A 229 -0.22 16.79 14.38
C ASP A 229 0.73 15.80 13.70
N LEU A 230 0.56 14.49 13.94
CA LEU A 230 1.36 13.46 13.25
C LEU A 230 1.09 13.48 11.75
N LEU A 231 -0.19 13.53 11.34
CA LEU A 231 -0.57 13.58 9.93
C LEU A 231 0.03 14.82 9.24
N ILE A 232 -0.08 15.99 9.87
CA ILE A 232 0.50 17.23 9.35
C ILE A 232 2.02 17.07 9.20
N LYS A 233 2.70 16.53 10.22
CA LYS A 233 4.16 16.36 10.18
C LYS A 233 4.61 15.41 9.09
N VAL A 234 3.95 14.26 8.92
CA VAL A 234 4.23 13.32 7.84
C VAL A 234 3.95 13.96 6.47
N SER A 235 2.88 14.75 6.35
CA SER A 235 2.54 15.48 5.12
C SER A 235 3.59 16.53 4.76
N GLU A 236 4.09 17.30 5.72
CA GLU A 236 5.17 18.29 5.52
C GLU A 236 6.45 17.63 5.00
N LEU A 237 6.87 16.53 5.66
CA LEU A 237 8.03 15.75 5.24
C LEU A 237 7.85 15.20 3.82
N THR A 238 6.67 14.68 3.52
CA THR A 238 6.31 14.19 2.19
C THR A 238 6.39 15.30 1.16
N LYS A 239 5.71 16.43 1.38
CA LYS A 239 5.67 17.57 0.47
C LYS A 239 7.06 18.14 0.16
N LYS A 240 7.91 18.25 1.19
CA LYS A 240 9.30 18.73 1.05
C LYS A 240 10.14 17.86 0.10
N ASN A 241 9.85 16.56 0.01
CA ASN A 241 10.65 15.58 -0.73
C ASN A 241 9.99 15.11 -2.05
N LEU A 242 8.87 15.70 -2.44
CA LEU A 242 8.22 15.44 -3.73
C LEU A 242 8.73 16.30 -4.90
N LYS A 243 9.64 17.20 -4.63
CA LYS A 243 10.21 18.13 -5.62
C LYS A 243 11.02 17.41 -6.70
#